data_d2d4d03ae9bcb83110b8eda9f48c3541
#
_entry.id   d2d4d03ae9bcb83110b8eda9f48c3541
#
_cell.length_a   1.000
_cell.length_b   1.000
_cell.length_c   1.000
_cell.angle_alpha   90.00
_cell.angle_beta   90.00
_cell.angle_gamma   90.00
#
_symmetry.space_group_name_H-M   'P 1'
#
loop_
_entity.id
_entity.type
_entity.pdbx_description
1 polymer ?
#
loop_
_entity_poly.entity_id
_entity_poly.type
_entity_poly.pdbx_seq_one_letter_code
_entity_poly.pdbx_strand_id
1 'polypeptide(L)'
;MSAQSTDIATYNFAYLDEQTKRMIRRAILKGIAIPGYQVPFASREMPMPYGWGTGGVQVTASIIGPDDVLKVIDQGADDTTNAVSIRAFFKKVAKVEVTTDTARATIIQTRHRIPEHSLTAGQVLVFQVPIPEPLRFLEPRETETRKMHALEEYGLMHVKLYEDIAKHGRIATTYAYPVKVEGRYVMDPSPTPKFDNPKMHRSPALQLFGAGREKRIYAVPPFTDVVSLDFEDHPFEVQTFDQPCALCGAENVYLDEVILDDHGGHMFVCSDTDHCEKRRGDPTTPLWGGRAEGAGDLATTPATPTPALRADPPHK
;
A
#
# COMPACT_ATOMS: atom_id res chain seq x y z
N MET A 1 38.15 -29.38 26.02
CA MET A 1 37.46 -28.09 26.33
C MET A 1 36.10 -28.17 25.66
N SER A 2 35.05 -28.48 26.42
CA SER A 2 33.68 -28.54 25.90
C SER A 2 33.21 -27.10 25.65
N ALA A 3 32.86 -26.80 24.41
CA ALA A 3 32.17 -25.56 24.08
C ALA A 3 30.87 -25.54 24.89
N GLN A 4 30.81 -24.65 25.89
CA GLN A 4 29.54 -24.34 26.53
C GLN A 4 28.58 -23.81 25.47
N SER A 5 27.58 -24.59 25.20
CA SER A 5 26.42 -24.13 24.41
C SER A 5 25.85 -22.95 25.18
N THR A 6 26.14 -21.75 24.72
CA THR A 6 25.56 -20.52 25.28
C THR A 6 24.07 -20.57 24.98
N ASP A 7 23.28 -20.91 25.99
CA ASP A 7 21.82 -20.97 25.88
C ASP A 7 21.29 -19.54 25.65
N ILE A 8 20.82 -19.26 24.45
CA ILE A 8 20.25 -17.97 24.04
C ILE A 8 19.17 -17.50 25.04
N ALA A 9 18.52 -18.42 25.75
CA ALA A 9 17.55 -18.09 26.78
C ALA A 9 18.13 -17.31 27.99
N THR A 10 19.44 -17.29 28.18
CA THR A 10 20.10 -16.58 29.27
C THR A 10 20.43 -15.12 28.95
N TYR A 11 20.27 -14.70 27.68
CA TYR A 11 20.56 -13.32 27.28
C TYR A 11 19.33 -12.44 27.39
N ASN A 12 19.38 -11.41 28.21
CA ASN A 12 18.32 -10.41 28.35
C ASN A 12 17.97 -9.69 27.04
N PHE A 13 18.87 -9.65 26.08
CA PHE A 13 18.61 -9.02 24.80
C PHE A 13 17.67 -9.84 23.90
N ALA A 14 17.52 -11.13 24.14
CA ALA A 14 16.51 -11.97 23.47
C ALA A 14 15.09 -11.66 23.96
N TYR A 15 14.97 -10.87 25.02
CA TYR A 15 13.72 -10.49 25.66
C TYR A 15 13.76 -9.00 26.01
N LEU A 16 12.64 -8.31 25.86
CA LEU A 16 12.62 -6.87 26.13
C LEU A 16 12.77 -6.57 27.62
N ASP A 17 13.57 -5.56 27.94
CA ASP A 17 13.65 -5.01 29.28
C ASP A 17 12.32 -4.33 29.69
N GLU A 18 12.08 -4.20 31.00
CA GLU A 18 10.84 -3.66 31.53
C GLU A 18 10.58 -2.19 31.13
N GLN A 19 11.63 -1.40 30.94
CA GLN A 19 11.46 -0.02 30.49
C GLN A 19 10.96 0.02 29.05
N THR A 20 11.54 -0.77 28.17
CA THR A 20 11.10 -0.90 26.78
C THR A 20 9.67 -1.42 26.68
N LYS A 21 9.31 -2.47 27.43
CA LYS A 21 7.93 -2.96 27.51
C LYS A 21 6.94 -1.86 27.93
N ARG A 22 7.32 -1.09 28.95
CA ARG A 22 6.51 0.01 29.47
C ARG A 22 6.33 1.13 28.44
N MET A 23 7.36 1.43 27.67
CA MET A 23 7.28 2.42 26.58
C MET A 23 6.39 1.95 25.44
N ILE A 24 6.49 0.70 25.05
CA ILE A 24 5.63 0.12 24.01
C ILE A 24 4.16 0.10 24.48
N ARG A 25 3.89 -0.33 25.71
CA ARG A 25 2.52 -0.30 26.28
C ARG A 25 1.93 1.11 26.31
N ARG A 26 2.73 2.14 26.65
CA ARG A 26 2.29 3.54 26.56
C ARG A 26 1.98 3.97 25.13
N ALA A 27 2.78 3.53 24.15
CA ALA A 27 2.52 3.82 22.75
C ALA A 27 1.25 3.12 22.27
N ILE A 28 0.97 1.90 22.70
CA ILE A 28 -0.28 1.19 22.44
C ILE A 28 -1.48 2.00 22.98
N LEU A 29 -1.44 2.44 24.22
CA LEU A 29 -2.51 3.23 24.81
C LEU A 29 -2.77 4.54 24.04
N LYS A 30 -1.73 5.20 23.56
CA LYS A 30 -1.87 6.38 22.71
C LYS A 30 -2.47 6.04 21.35
N GLY A 31 -2.05 4.93 20.75
CA GLY A 31 -2.63 4.45 19.48
C GLY A 31 -4.11 4.07 19.62
N ILE A 32 -4.51 3.49 20.76
CA ILE A 32 -5.92 3.20 21.06
C ILE A 32 -6.72 4.48 21.24
N ALA A 33 -6.16 5.49 21.92
CA ALA A 33 -6.84 6.78 22.13
C ALA A 33 -7.06 7.57 20.85
N ILE A 34 -6.21 7.38 19.84
CA ILE A 34 -6.30 8.03 18.54
C ILE A 34 -6.14 6.96 17.46
N PRO A 35 -7.21 6.27 17.07
CA PRO A 35 -7.17 5.18 16.11
C PRO A 35 -6.49 5.56 14.81
N GLY A 36 -5.59 4.70 14.32
CA GLY A 36 -4.81 4.92 13.11
C GLY A 36 -3.63 5.89 13.25
N TYR A 37 -3.51 6.62 14.36
CA TYR A 37 -2.36 7.49 14.59
C TYR A 37 -1.09 6.69 14.87
N GLN A 38 -0.03 6.98 14.11
CA GLN A 38 1.25 6.32 14.27
C GLN A 38 2.03 6.92 15.44
N VAL A 39 2.17 6.16 16.51
CA VAL A 39 2.87 6.58 17.73
C VAL A 39 4.30 6.08 17.69
N PRO A 40 5.32 6.95 17.72
CA PRO A 40 6.70 6.51 17.86
C PRO A 40 6.95 5.93 19.26
N PHE A 41 7.80 4.93 19.32
CA PHE A 41 8.27 4.39 20.58
C PHE A 41 9.79 4.20 20.56
N ALA A 42 10.44 4.35 21.71
CA ALA A 42 11.83 3.99 21.85
C ALA A 42 11.93 2.52 22.28
N SER A 43 12.80 1.76 21.63
CA SER A 43 13.13 0.41 22.03
C SER A 43 14.59 0.12 21.67
N ARG A 44 15.20 -0.78 22.43
CA ARG A 44 16.43 -1.41 21.98
C ARG A 44 16.09 -2.40 20.87
N GLU A 45 16.97 -2.53 19.91
CA GLU A 45 16.82 -3.57 18.90
C GLU A 45 16.97 -4.94 19.56
N MET A 46 16.05 -5.83 19.25
CA MET A 46 16.19 -7.23 19.61
C MET A 46 17.10 -7.89 18.57
N PRO A 47 18.13 -8.62 18.98
CA PRO A 47 18.90 -9.45 18.07
C PRO A 47 18.03 -10.62 17.61
N MET A 48 17.38 -10.45 16.47
CA MET A 48 16.47 -11.42 15.89
C MET A 48 17.13 -12.13 14.71
N PRO A 49 16.79 -13.38 14.44
CA PRO A 49 17.16 -14.02 13.20
C PRO A 49 16.74 -13.20 11.99
N TYR A 50 17.55 -13.28 10.93
CA TYR A 50 17.24 -12.59 9.69
C TYR A 50 15.86 -13.01 9.16
N GLY A 51 15.07 -12.02 8.78
CA GLY A 51 13.74 -12.23 8.18
C GLY A 51 12.55 -12.21 9.14
N TRP A 52 12.76 -12.21 10.46
CA TRP A 52 11.64 -12.17 11.41
C TRP A 52 10.93 -10.80 11.42
N GLY A 53 11.70 -9.71 11.30
CA GLY A 53 11.19 -8.38 11.59
C GLY A 53 10.95 -8.18 13.10
N THR A 54 11.18 -6.98 13.62
CA THR A 54 11.21 -6.79 15.07
C THR A 54 9.94 -6.19 15.65
N GLY A 55 9.20 -5.38 14.89
CA GLY A 55 8.09 -4.59 15.42
C GLY A 55 6.96 -5.43 16.03
N GLY A 56 6.42 -6.38 15.28
CA GLY A 56 5.37 -7.25 15.78
C GLY A 56 5.83 -8.10 16.95
N VAL A 57 7.02 -8.68 16.87
CA VAL A 57 7.60 -9.48 17.94
C VAL A 57 7.81 -8.66 19.21
N GLN A 58 8.28 -7.40 19.10
CA GLN A 58 8.44 -6.50 20.24
C GLN A 58 7.07 -6.14 20.89
N VAL A 59 6.07 -5.89 20.07
CA VAL A 59 4.71 -5.62 20.56
C VAL A 59 4.18 -6.84 21.32
N THR A 60 4.24 -8.02 20.71
CA THR A 60 3.82 -9.28 21.37
C THR A 60 4.60 -9.48 22.69
N ALA A 61 5.92 -9.34 22.69
CA ALA A 61 6.73 -9.48 23.89
C ALA A 61 6.41 -8.46 25.00
N SER A 62 5.80 -7.33 24.63
CA SER A 62 5.41 -6.29 25.58
C SER A 62 4.07 -6.52 26.25
N ILE A 63 3.16 -7.27 25.59
CA ILE A 63 1.80 -7.49 26.09
C ILE A 63 1.56 -8.90 26.60
N ILE A 64 2.34 -9.89 26.12
CA ILE A 64 2.13 -11.30 26.44
C ILE A 64 2.31 -11.58 27.94
N GLY A 65 1.35 -12.26 28.52
CA GLY A 65 1.35 -12.71 29.90
C GLY A 65 1.42 -14.24 30.03
N PRO A 66 1.54 -14.76 31.24
CA PRO A 66 1.64 -16.22 31.49
C PRO A 66 0.36 -16.99 31.14
N ASP A 67 -0.77 -16.33 31.22
CA ASP A 67 -2.10 -16.94 30.97
C ASP A 67 -2.54 -16.79 29.50
N ASP A 68 -1.73 -16.16 28.67
CA ASP A 68 -2.03 -15.99 27.26
C ASP A 68 -1.77 -17.26 26.45
N VAL A 69 -2.51 -17.40 25.37
CA VAL A 69 -2.33 -18.46 24.36
C VAL A 69 -1.94 -17.78 23.04
N LEU A 70 -0.76 -18.09 22.57
CA LEU A 70 -0.17 -17.46 21.38
C LEU A 70 -0.37 -18.30 20.13
N LYS A 71 -0.96 -17.69 19.09
CA LYS A 71 -0.88 -18.16 17.71
C LYS A 71 0.08 -17.27 16.91
N VAL A 72 0.89 -17.88 16.05
CA VAL A 72 1.79 -17.16 15.13
C VAL A 72 1.52 -17.64 13.72
N ILE A 73 1.28 -16.73 12.82
CA ILE A 73 1.15 -16.98 11.38
C ILE A 73 2.06 -16.05 10.56
N ASP A 74 2.54 -16.54 9.47
CA ASP A 74 3.30 -15.79 8.47
C ASP A 74 2.82 -16.19 7.08
N GLN A 75 2.56 -15.21 6.23
CA GLN A 75 2.02 -15.42 4.88
C GLN A 75 0.71 -16.26 4.86
N GLY A 76 -0.07 -16.18 5.92
CA GLY A 76 -1.33 -16.90 6.05
C GLY A 76 -1.24 -18.31 6.63
N ALA A 77 -0.03 -18.82 6.88
CA ALA A 77 0.19 -20.17 7.40
C ALA A 77 0.93 -20.16 8.74
N ASP A 78 0.69 -21.18 9.56
CA ASP A 78 1.33 -21.37 10.87
C ASP A 78 2.46 -22.40 10.86
N ASP A 79 2.69 -23.06 9.73
CA ASP A 79 3.75 -24.05 9.51
C ASP A 79 4.97 -23.49 8.73
N THR A 80 4.95 -22.21 8.38
CA THR A 80 6.13 -21.58 7.77
C THR A 80 7.31 -21.55 8.74
N THR A 81 8.52 -21.56 8.20
CA THR A 81 9.76 -21.52 9.01
C THR A 81 9.76 -20.35 10.01
N ASN A 82 9.29 -19.16 9.60
CA ASN A 82 9.22 -18.01 10.47
C ASN A 82 8.16 -18.19 11.58
N ALA A 83 6.94 -18.63 11.23
CA ALA A 83 5.88 -18.84 12.21
C ALA A 83 6.28 -19.87 13.27
N VAL A 84 6.86 -21.01 12.84
CA VAL A 84 7.34 -22.06 13.73
C VAL A 84 8.45 -21.55 14.65
N SER A 85 9.42 -20.82 14.10
CA SER A 85 10.57 -20.30 14.85
C SER A 85 10.15 -19.24 15.87
N ILE A 86 9.28 -18.30 15.50
CA ILE A 86 8.76 -17.26 16.41
C ILE A 86 7.92 -17.90 17.53
N ARG A 87 7.09 -18.85 17.19
CA ARG A 87 6.29 -19.61 18.17
C ARG A 87 7.18 -20.35 19.16
N ALA A 88 8.23 -21.04 18.68
CA ALA A 88 9.20 -21.73 19.52
C ALA A 88 9.97 -20.74 20.43
N PHE A 89 10.34 -19.58 19.90
CA PHE A 89 10.96 -18.52 20.68
C PHE A 89 10.08 -18.10 21.86
N PHE A 90 8.82 -17.74 21.62
CA PHE A 90 7.92 -17.30 22.70
C PHE A 90 7.62 -18.43 23.71
N LYS A 91 7.46 -19.66 23.24
CA LYS A 91 7.32 -20.82 24.14
C LYS A 91 8.51 -20.95 25.08
N LYS A 92 9.73 -20.73 24.59
CA LYS A 92 10.95 -20.82 25.37
C LYS A 92 11.13 -19.64 26.34
N VAL A 93 11.00 -18.40 25.86
CA VAL A 93 11.35 -17.21 26.63
C VAL A 93 10.22 -16.66 27.51
N ALA A 94 8.99 -16.77 27.05
CA ALA A 94 7.81 -16.31 27.80
C ALA A 94 7.08 -17.45 28.52
N LYS A 95 7.43 -18.71 28.23
CA LYS A 95 6.75 -19.93 28.75
C LYS A 95 5.25 -19.92 28.49
N VAL A 96 4.82 -19.26 27.47
CA VAL A 96 3.41 -19.11 27.06
C VAL A 96 2.93 -20.37 26.37
N GLU A 97 1.65 -20.70 26.53
CA GLU A 97 1.00 -21.72 25.73
C GLU A 97 0.93 -21.28 24.28
N VAL A 98 1.10 -22.22 23.34
CA VAL A 98 1.05 -21.94 21.89
C VAL A 98 0.00 -22.83 21.24
N THR A 99 -0.67 -22.28 20.22
CA THR A 99 -1.73 -22.98 19.49
C THR A 99 -1.65 -22.68 17.99
N THR A 100 -2.24 -23.58 17.20
CA THR A 100 -2.55 -23.34 15.77
C THR A 100 -4.01 -22.95 15.56
N ASP A 101 -4.84 -23.13 16.58
CA ASP A 101 -6.27 -22.81 16.55
C ASP A 101 -6.50 -21.31 16.85
N THR A 102 -7.08 -20.59 15.90
CA THR A 102 -7.40 -19.16 16.04
C THR A 102 -8.40 -18.90 17.17
N ALA A 103 -9.37 -19.81 17.37
CA ALA A 103 -10.41 -19.61 18.39
C ALA A 103 -9.87 -19.72 19.82
N ARG A 104 -8.79 -20.48 20.03
CA ARG A 104 -8.14 -20.66 21.32
C ARG A 104 -7.13 -19.58 21.65
N ALA A 105 -6.62 -18.86 20.64
CA ALA A 105 -5.59 -17.87 20.83
C ALA A 105 -6.15 -16.62 21.52
N THR A 106 -5.44 -16.09 22.52
CA THR A 106 -5.68 -14.75 23.08
C THR A 106 -4.89 -13.69 22.34
N ILE A 107 -3.70 -14.06 21.89
CA ILE A 107 -2.83 -13.19 21.08
C ILE A 107 -2.51 -13.90 19.77
N ILE A 108 -2.74 -13.20 18.65
CA ILE A 108 -2.41 -13.70 17.32
C ILE A 108 -1.37 -12.76 16.72
N GLN A 109 -0.15 -13.25 16.58
CA GLN A 109 0.89 -12.51 15.87
C GLN A 109 0.91 -12.94 14.42
N THR A 110 0.86 -11.98 13.52
CA THR A 110 0.82 -12.23 12.09
C THR A 110 1.75 -11.30 11.30
N ARG A 111 2.08 -11.75 10.11
CA ARG A 111 2.76 -10.97 9.08
C ARG A 111 2.15 -11.35 7.72
N HIS A 112 1.99 -10.38 6.85
CA HIS A 112 1.47 -10.48 5.48
C HIS A 112 -0.02 -10.78 5.33
N ARG A 113 -0.64 -11.50 6.25
CA ARG A 113 -2.03 -11.93 6.14
C ARG A 113 -2.73 -11.87 7.49
N ILE A 114 -4.01 -11.58 7.45
CA ILE A 114 -4.91 -11.70 8.60
C ILE A 114 -5.47 -13.14 8.62
N PRO A 115 -5.70 -13.74 9.81
CA PRO A 115 -6.29 -15.07 9.89
C PRO A 115 -7.56 -15.22 9.06
N GLU A 116 -7.78 -16.39 8.46
CA GLU A 116 -9.02 -16.68 7.74
C GLU A 116 -10.22 -16.78 8.68
N HIS A 117 -10.02 -17.32 9.87
CA HIS A 117 -11.08 -17.36 10.90
C HIS A 117 -11.28 -15.98 11.51
N SER A 118 -12.54 -15.59 11.63
CA SER A 118 -12.93 -14.33 12.25
C SER A 118 -12.40 -14.23 13.68
N LEU A 119 -11.88 -13.06 14.01
CA LEU A 119 -11.43 -12.75 15.37
C LEU A 119 -12.62 -12.53 16.30
N THR A 120 -12.43 -12.79 17.58
CA THR A 120 -13.44 -12.64 18.61
C THR A 120 -13.10 -11.52 19.60
N ALA A 121 -14.08 -11.06 20.36
CA ALA A 121 -13.86 -10.10 21.43
C ALA A 121 -12.90 -10.68 22.48
N GLY A 122 -11.99 -9.84 22.95
CA GLY A 122 -10.96 -10.25 23.91
C GLY A 122 -9.66 -10.77 23.29
N GLN A 123 -9.65 -11.07 21.98
CA GLN A 123 -8.42 -11.39 21.26
C GLN A 123 -7.66 -10.12 20.88
N VAL A 124 -6.34 -10.23 20.78
CA VAL A 124 -5.47 -9.18 20.27
C VAL A 124 -4.73 -9.69 19.04
N LEU A 125 -4.93 -9.00 17.93
CA LEU A 125 -4.14 -9.20 16.72
C LEU A 125 -2.90 -8.31 16.78
N VAL A 126 -1.72 -8.89 16.63
CA VAL A 126 -0.46 -8.15 16.48
C VAL A 126 0.06 -8.35 15.08
N PHE A 127 0.03 -7.29 14.28
CA PHE A 127 0.49 -7.31 12.90
C PHE A 127 1.89 -6.74 12.78
N GLN A 128 2.80 -7.53 12.22
CA GLN A 128 4.14 -7.10 11.88
C GLN A 128 4.10 -6.24 10.62
N VAL A 129 4.38 -4.96 10.76
CA VAL A 129 4.43 -4.01 9.65
C VAL A 129 5.88 -3.74 9.28
N PRO A 130 6.36 -4.19 8.12
CA PRO A 130 7.73 -3.93 7.69
C PRO A 130 7.97 -2.45 7.36
N ILE A 131 6.96 -1.78 6.84
CA ILE A 131 7.00 -0.36 6.47
C ILE A 131 5.68 0.30 6.88
N PRO A 132 5.69 1.21 7.87
CA PRO A 132 4.48 1.84 8.38
C PRO A 132 3.94 2.94 7.47
N GLU A 133 4.71 3.37 6.49
CA GLU A 133 4.35 4.39 5.52
C GLU A 133 4.54 3.86 4.10
N PRO A 134 3.51 3.26 3.50
CA PRO A 134 3.62 2.60 2.20
C PRO A 134 3.91 3.57 1.05
N LEU A 135 3.47 4.81 1.17
CA LEU A 135 3.76 5.82 0.16
C LEU A 135 5.27 6.08 0.00
N ARG A 136 6.10 5.67 0.97
CA ARG A 136 7.56 5.76 0.85
C ARG A 136 8.15 4.92 -0.28
N PHE A 137 7.47 3.91 -0.73
CA PHE A 137 7.89 3.19 -1.93
C PHE A 137 7.75 4.05 -3.19
N LEU A 138 6.75 4.91 -3.21
CA LEU A 138 6.44 5.78 -4.34
C LEU A 138 7.16 7.11 -4.21
N GLU A 139 7.17 7.65 -2.99
CA GLU A 139 7.80 8.91 -2.63
C GLU A 139 8.61 8.73 -1.33
N PRO A 140 9.94 8.61 -1.42
CA PRO A 140 10.81 8.40 -0.26
C PRO A 140 10.83 9.59 0.72
N ARG A 141 10.47 10.78 0.27
CA ARG A 141 10.51 12.00 1.08
C ARG A 141 9.32 12.04 2.05
N GLU A 142 9.60 11.97 3.34
CA GLU A 142 8.57 11.98 4.39
C GLU A 142 7.67 13.23 4.35
N THR A 143 8.22 14.37 3.99
CA THR A 143 7.48 15.62 3.87
C THR A 143 6.40 15.56 2.81
N GLU A 144 6.70 14.94 1.68
CA GLU A 144 5.76 14.79 0.58
C GLU A 144 4.68 13.75 0.89
N THR A 145 5.04 12.62 1.51
CA THR A 145 4.04 11.63 1.92
C THR A 145 3.07 12.19 2.96
N ARG A 146 3.57 12.96 3.92
CA ARG A 146 2.70 13.68 4.87
C ARG A 146 1.76 14.67 4.18
N LYS A 147 2.27 15.40 3.18
CA LYS A 147 1.47 16.34 2.39
C LYS A 147 0.39 15.63 1.59
N MET A 148 0.73 14.50 0.94
CA MET A 148 -0.23 13.68 0.21
C MET A 148 -1.37 13.22 1.14
N HIS A 149 -1.05 12.75 2.35
CA HIS A 149 -2.07 12.36 3.33
C HIS A 149 -2.90 13.55 3.83
N ALA A 150 -2.27 14.69 4.08
CA ALA A 150 -2.96 15.88 4.58
C ALA A 150 -3.94 16.48 3.57
N LEU A 151 -3.60 16.41 2.28
CA LEU A 151 -4.39 16.96 1.19
C LEU A 151 -5.30 15.90 0.53
N GLU A 152 -5.17 14.64 0.92
CA GLU A 152 -5.81 13.50 0.24
C GLU A 152 -5.47 13.43 -1.27
N GLU A 153 -4.31 13.94 -1.67
CA GLU A 153 -3.83 13.96 -3.05
C GLU A 153 -2.89 12.80 -3.32
N TYR A 154 -3.39 11.76 -3.98
CA TYR A 154 -2.65 10.53 -4.26
C TYR A 154 -2.28 10.36 -5.75
N GLY A 155 -2.12 11.46 -6.48
CA GLY A 155 -1.81 11.42 -7.91
C GLY A 155 -0.58 10.58 -8.26
N LEU A 156 0.46 10.62 -7.40
CA LEU A 156 1.66 9.81 -7.60
C LEU A 156 1.36 8.29 -7.48
N MET A 157 0.42 7.89 -6.62
CA MET A 157 -0.02 6.50 -6.54
C MET A 157 -0.74 6.07 -7.81
N HIS A 158 -1.60 6.93 -8.36
CA HIS A 158 -2.27 6.66 -9.63
C HIS A 158 -1.26 6.43 -10.76
N VAL A 159 -0.20 7.24 -10.83
CA VAL A 159 0.88 7.06 -11.80
C VAL A 159 1.54 5.68 -11.63
N LYS A 160 1.81 5.26 -10.41
CA LYS A 160 2.41 3.95 -10.14
C LYS A 160 1.49 2.78 -10.47
N LEU A 161 0.21 2.90 -10.19
CA LEU A 161 -0.78 1.91 -10.60
C LEU A 161 -0.88 1.83 -12.13
N TYR A 162 -0.81 2.98 -12.80
CA TYR A 162 -0.74 3.05 -14.25
C TYR A 162 0.49 2.32 -14.80
N GLU A 163 1.68 2.59 -14.24
CA GLU A 163 2.90 1.90 -14.64
C GLU A 163 2.80 0.38 -14.45
N ASP A 164 2.17 -0.08 -13.36
CA ASP A 164 1.93 -1.49 -13.10
C ASP A 164 1.01 -2.12 -14.16
N ILE A 165 -0.08 -1.46 -14.50
CA ILE A 165 -1.02 -1.92 -15.53
C ILE A 165 -0.35 -1.93 -16.90
N ALA A 166 0.37 -0.88 -17.26
CA ALA A 166 1.07 -0.79 -18.53
C ALA A 166 2.12 -1.90 -18.69
N LYS A 167 2.81 -2.24 -17.59
CA LYS A 167 3.84 -3.28 -17.60
C LYS A 167 3.30 -4.70 -17.54
N HIS A 168 2.22 -4.93 -16.80
CA HIS A 168 1.74 -6.27 -16.44
C HIS A 168 0.33 -6.57 -16.95
N GLY A 169 -0.36 -5.61 -17.57
CA GLY A 169 -1.75 -5.72 -18.00
C GLY A 169 -2.76 -5.73 -16.85
N ARG A 170 -2.30 -5.55 -15.62
CA ARG A 170 -3.10 -5.52 -14.40
C ARG A 170 -2.30 -4.87 -13.28
N ILE A 171 -2.95 -4.52 -12.18
CA ILE A 171 -2.26 -4.12 -10.97
C ILE A 171 -1.58 -5.35 -10.39
N ALA A 172 -0.24 -5.39 -10.51
CA ALA A 172 0.60 -6.49 -10.04
C ALA A 172 1.11 -6.26 -8.61
N THR A 173 1.10 -5.01 -8.14
CA THR A 173 1.48 -4.64 -6.79
C THR A 173 0.58 -5.34 -5.77
N THR A 174 1.18 -6.15 -4.90
CA THR A 174 0.48 -6.91 -3.84
C THR A 174 0.22 -6.09 -2.58
N TYR A 175 0.69 -4.86 -2.54
CA TYR A 175 0.51 -3.99 -1.38
C TYR A 175 -0.95 -3.61 -1.22
N ALA A 176 -1.40 -3.64 0.03
CA ALA A 176 -2.70 -3.11 0.37
C ALA A 176 -2.76 -1.63 -0.02
N TYR A 177 -3.92 -1.23 -0.53
CA TYR A 177 -4.17 0.19 -0.72
C TYR A 177 -4.24 0.87 0.64
N PRO A 178 -3.81 2.15 0.75
CA PRO A 178 -3.99 2.91 1.96
C PRO A 178 -5.43 2.84 2.45
N VAL A 179 -5.61 2.79 3.75
CA VAL A 179 -6.94 2.74 4.38
C VAL A 179 -7.18 3.97 5.24
N LYS A 180 -8.42 4.42 5.29
CA LYS A 180 -8.88 5.43 6.24
C LYS A 180 -9.38 4.75 7.50
N VAL A 181 -8.99 5.30 8.66
CA VAL A 181 -9.49 4.89 9.96
C VAL A 181 -10.33 6.04 10.50
N GLU A 182 -11.64 5.82 10.63
CA GLU A 182 -12.62 6.83 11.03
C GLU A 182 -12.55 8.15 10.23
N GLY A 183 -12.19 8.04 8.96
CA GLY A 183 -12.09 9.19 8.06
C GLY A 183 -10.97 10.20 8.36
N ARG A 184 -10.16 9.96 9.39
CA ARG A 184 -9.17 10.93 9.87
C ARG A 184 -7.76 10.64 9.45
N TYR A 185 -7.44 9.38 9.23
CA TYR A 185 -6.06 8.96 9.06
C TYR A 185 -5.94 7.91 7.98
N VAL A 186 -4.94 8.06 7.14
CA VAL A 186 -4.63 7.08 6.12
C VAL A 186 -3.53 6.19 6.66
N MET A 187 -3.80 4.92 6.84
CA MET A 187 -2.82 3.93 7.19
C MET A 187 -2.83 2.79 6.19
N ASP A 188 -1.69 2.19 6.02
CA ASP A 188 -1.56 0.95 5.28
C ASP A 188 -0.98 -0.10 6.22
N PRO A 189 -1.74 -1.14 6.56
CA PRO A 189 -1.23 -2.28 7.30
C PRO A 189 -0.36 -3.18 6.40
N SER A 190 0.32 -2.60 5.43
CA SER A 190 1.17 -3.32 4.51
C SER A 190 2.09 -4.31 5.21
N PRO A 191 2.25 -5.48 4.67
CA PRO A 191 1.79 -5.90 3.33
C PRO A 191 0.47 -6.65 3.34
N THR A 192 -0.53 -6.17 4.05
CA THR A 192 -1.86 -6.79 4.08
C THR A 192 -2.52 -6.62 2.71
N PRO A 193 -2.90 -7.69 2.03
CA PRO A 193 -3.61 -7.60 0.77
C PRO A 193 -4.95 -6.88 0.91
N LYS A 194 -5.37 -6.15 -0.12
CA LYS A 194 -6.64 -5.41 -0.12
C LYS A 194 -7.85 -6.28 0.28
N PHE A 195 -7.87 -7.53 -0.14
CA PHE A 195 -8.95 -8.47 0.19
C PHE A 195 -9.00 -8.89 1.68
N ASP A 196 -7.93 -8.65 2.46
CA ASP A 196 -7.94 -8.87 3.90
C ASP A 196 -8.51 -7.67 4.68
N ASN A 197 -8.63 -6.49 4.07
CA ASN A 197 -9.16 -5.30 4.73
C ASN A 197 -10.56 -5.50 5.34
N PRO A 198 -11.51 -6.19 4.70
CA PRO A 198 -12.81 -6.48 5.31
C PRO A 198 -12.74 -7.24 6.62
N LYS A 199 -11.67 -8.02 6.84
CA LYS A 199 -11.45 -8.74 8.10
C LYS A 199 -11.06 -7.80 9.25
N MET A 200 -10.52 -6.64 8.92
CA MET A 200 -10.18 -5.59 9.90
C MET A 200 -11.38 -4.72 10.23
N HIS A 201 -12.22 -4.45 9.23
CA HIS A 201 -13.38 -3.59 9.37
C HIS A 201 -14.34 -4.16 10.42
N ARG A 202 -14.66 -3.36 11.42
CA ARG A 202 -15.55 -3.73 12.53
C ARG A 202 -15.17 -5.03 13.26
N SER A 203 -13.90 -5.41 13.24
CA SER A 203 -13.42 -6.52 14.03
C SER A 203 -13.70 -6.27 15.52
N PRO A 204 -14.20 -7.28 16.28
CA PRO A 204 -14.34 -7.17 17.72
C PRO A 204 -13.02 -7.27 18.48
N ALA A 205 -11.92 -7.62 17.81
CA ALA A 205 -10.59 -7.74 18.40
C ALA A 205 -9.84 -6.40 18.32
N LEU A 206 -8.99 -6.15 19.31
CA LEU A 206 -7.99 -5.07 19.24
C LEU A 206 -6.93 -5.46 18.21
N GLN A 207 -6.61 -4.58 17.28
CA GLN A 207 -5.60 -4.80 16.27
C GLN A 207 -4.44 -3.82 16.48
N LEU A 208 -3.23 -4.35 16.67
CA LEU A 208 -2.00 -3.60 16.91
C LEU A 208 -1.04 -3.81 15.74
N PHE A 209 -0.56 -2.71 15.18
CA PHE A 209 0.35 -2.71 14.05
C PHE A 209 1.70 -2.16 14.52
N GLY A 210 2.73 -2.98 14.47
CA GLY A 210 4.07 -2.64 14.95
C GLY A 210 5.13 -2.73 13.87
N ALA A 211 5.82 -1.61 13.62
CA ALA A 211 6.95 -1.51 12.70
C ALA A 211 8.25 -1.34 13.49
N GLY A 212 9.13 -2.33 13.40
CA GLY A 212 10.35 -2.35 14.22
C GLY A 212 11.44 -1.42 13.72
N ARG A 213 11.61 -1.32 12.40
CA ARG A 213 12.66 -0.47 11.83
C ARG A 213 12.42 1.02 12.11
N GLU A 214 11.20 1.47 11.89
CA GLU A 214 10.77 2.85 12.11
C GLU A 214 10.34 3.11 13.55
N LYS A 215 10.30 2.06 14.38
CA LYS A 215 9.87 2.13 15.78
C LYS A 215 8.54 2.87 15.95
N ARG A 216 7.56 2.46 15.16
CA ARG A 216 6.21 3.01 15.18
C ARG A 216 5.19 1.93 15.45
N ILE A 217 4.15 2.31 16.15
CA ILE A 217 2.99 1.49 16.42
C ILE A 217 1.72 2.30 16.21
N TYR A 218 0.69 1.65 15.72
CA TYR A 218 -0.66 2.19 15.70
C TYR A 218 -1.66 1.09 16.04
N ALA A 219 -2.84 1.49 16.43
CA ALA A 219 -3.88 0.58 16.88
C ALA A 219 -5.20 0.84 16.16
N VAL A 220 -5.92 -0.22 15.89
CA VAL A 220 -7.32 -0.19 15.50
C VAL A 220 -8.12 -0.85 16.62
N PRO A 221 -8.82 -0.07 17.45
CA PRO A 221 -9.67 -0.58 18.50
C PRO A 221 -10.81 -1.44 17.95
N PRO A 222 -11.45 -2.28 18.78
CA PRO A 222 -12.63 -3.02 18.37
C PRO A 222 -13.71 -2.11 17.77
N PHE A 223 -14.38 -2.62 16.73
CA PHE A 223 -15.48 -1.94 16.04
C PHE A 223 -15.15 -0.60 15.40
N THR A 224 -13.87 -0.37 15.11
CA THR A 224 -13.42 0.81 14.38
C THR A 224 -13.64 0.63 12.88
N ASP A 225 -14.23 1.62 12.23
CA ASP A 225 -14.39 1.62 10.78
C ASP A 225 -13.04 1.82 10.09
N VAL A 226 -12.65 0.82 9.30
CA VAL A 226 -11.45 0.84 8.46
C VAL A 226 -11.92 0.73 7.02
N VAL A 227 -11.67 1.77 6.24
CA VAL A 227 -12.14 1.86 4.86
C VAL A 227 -10.94 1.95 3.93
N SER A 228 -10.86 1.03 2.97
CA SER A 228 -9.86 1.12 1.91
C SER A 228 -10.10 2.36 1.06
N LEU A 229 -9.03 3.02 0.67
CA LEU A 229 -9.08 3.96 -0.44
C LEU A 229 -9.23 3.14 -1.71
N ASP A 230 -10.43 3.16 -2.27
CA ASP A 230 -10.69 2.50 -3.53
C ASP A 230 -10.20 3.37 -4.67
N PHE A 231 -9.28 2.80 -5.46
CA PHE A 231 -8.90 3.34 -6.75
C PHE A 231 -9.72 2.57 -7.78
N GLU A 232 -10.45 3.28 -8.62
CA GLU A 232 -11.11 2.67 -9.74
C GLU A 232 -10.05 2.18 -10.72
N ASP A 233 -10.08 0.89 -11.02
CA ASP A 233 -9.24 0.31 -12.06
C ASP A 233 -9.87 0.68 -13.40
N HIS A 234 -9.32 1.70 -14.04
CA HIS A 234 -9.70 2.01 -15.40
C HIS A 234 -8.89 1.13 -16.34
N PRO A 235 -9.54 0.33 -17.19
CA PRO A 235 -8.83 -0.37 -18.24
C PRO A 235 -8.19 0.67 -19.17
N PHE A 236 -6.89 0.50 -19.43
CA PHE A 236 -6.22 1.32 -20.44
C PHE A 236 -6.59 0.75 -21.78
N GLU A 237 -7.33 1.52 -22.53
CA GLU A 237 -7.55 1.27 -23.95
C GLU A 237 -6.41 1.97 -24.71
N VAL A 238 -5.84 1.24 -25.67
CA VAL A 238 -4.89 1.84 -26.60
C VAL A 238 -5.65 2.87 -27.41
N GLN A 239 -5.25 4.13 -27.29
CA GLN A 239 -5.85 5.19 -28.09
C GLN A 239 -5.54 4.94 -29.57
N THR A 240 -6.58 4.89 -30.38
CA THR A 240 -6.48 4.75 -31.83
C THR A 240 -6.97 6.03 -32.50
N PHE A 241 -6.41 6.32 -33.65
CA PHE A 241 -6.77 7.49 -34.44
C PHE A 241 -7.24 7.03 -35.80
N ASP A 242 -8.47 7.41 -36.16
CA ASP A 242 -9.07 7.06 -37.43
C ASP A 242 -8.58 7.97 -38.59
N GLN A 243 -8.01 9.13 -38.25
CA GLN A 243 -7.45 10.06 -39.20
C GLN A 243 -5.95 9.87 -39.41
N PRO A 244 -5.44 10.14 -40.62
CA PRO A 244 -4.01 10.17 -40.87
C PRO A 244 -3.35 11.44 -40.31
N CYS A 245 -2.06 11.38 -40.11
CA CYS A 245 -1.27 12.56 -39.76
C CYS A 245 -1.42 13.67 -40.82
N ALA A 246 -1.83 14.86 -40.41
CA ALA A 246 -2.04 15.99 -41.30
C ALA A 246 -0.75 16.47 -42.02
N LEU A 247 0.43 16.13 -41.49
CA LEU A 247 1.71 16.53 -42.08
C LEU A 247 2.33 15.50 -43.04
N CYS A 248 2.28 14.22 -42.66
CA CYS A 248 2.98 13.18 -43.42
C CYS A 248 2.05 12.06 -43.92
N GLY A 249 0.76 12.13 -43.68
CA GLY A 249 -0.22 11.12 -44.10
C GLY A 249 -0.02 9.73 -43.51
N ALA A 250 0.71 9.60 -42.38
CA ALA A 250 0.88 8.31 -41.71
C ALA A 250 -0.43 7.89 -41.07
N GLU A 251 -0.83 6.64 -41.29
CA GLU A 251 -1.99 5.98 -40.67
C GLU A 251 -1.53 5.04 -39.55
N ASN A 252 -2.42 4.74 -38.63
CA ASN A 252 -2.15 3.84 -37.51
C ASN A 252 -0.94 4.24 -36.63
N VAL A 253 -0.73 5.53 -36.49
CA VAL A 253 0.29 6.14 -35.64
C VAL A 253 -0.36 6.94 -34.53
N TYR A 254 0.36 7.12 -33.44
CA TYR A 254 -0.12 8.00 -32.38
C TYR A 254 -0.01 9.46 -32.81
N LEU A 255 -1.11 10.21 -32.62
CA LEU A 255 -1.22 11.58 -33.05
C LEU A 255 -1.42 12.53 -31.87
N ASP A 256 -0.75 13.69 -31.93
CA ASP A 256 -1.02 14.82 -31.04
C ASP A 256 -1.95 15.81 -31.72
N GLU A 257 -2.87 16.35 -30.94
CA GLU A 257 -3.73 17.44 -31.39
C GLU A 257 -3.00 18.77 -31.29
N VAL A 258 -2.91 19.50 -32.39
CA VAL A 258 -2.32 20.84 -32.47
C VAL A 258 -3.43 21.85 -32.69
N ILE A 259 -3.58 22.79 -31.76
CA ILE A 259 -4.52 23.91 -31.87
C ILE A 259 -3.90 24.97 -32.80
N LEU A 260 -4.63 25.32 -33.84
CA LEU A 260 -4.14 26.24 -34.88
C LEU A 260 -4.50 27.69 -34.59
N ASP A 261 -5.65 27.94 -33.99
CA ASP A 261 -6.17 29.26 -33.75
C ASP A 261 -7.10 29.32 -32.53
N ASP A 262 -7.47 30.53 -32.11
CA ASP A 262 -8.39 30.76 -30.96
C ASP A 262 -9.85 30.47 -31.30
N HIS A 263 -10.16 30.06 -32.53
CA HIS A 263 -11.53 29.73 -32.97
C HIS A 263 -11.83 28.24 -33.02
N GLY A 264 -10.89 27.42 -32.50
CA GLY A 264 -11.04 25.96 -32.38
C GLY A 264 -10.55 25.19 -33.60
N GLY A 265 -9.80 25.84 -34.51
CA GLY A 265 -9.07 25.13 -35.57
C GLY A 265 -8.02 24.22 -34.97
N HIS A 266 -8.05 22.94 -35.33
CA HIS A 266 -7.08 21.96 -34.88
C HIS A 266 -6.69 20.99 -35.99
N MET A 267 -5.54 20.36 -35.85
CA MET A 267 -5.09 19.27 -36.70
C MET A 267 -4.39 18.21 -35.87
N PHE A 268 -4.34 16.98 -36.36
CA PHE A 268 -3.64 15.87 -35.73
C PHE A 268 -2.35 15.58 -36.47
N VAL A 269 -1.24 15.54 -35.75
CA VAL A 269 0.10 15.29 -36.28
C VAL A 269 0.78 14.16 -35.53
N CYS A 270 1.74 13.47 -36.17
CA CYS A 270 2.50 12.43 -35.46
C CYS A 270 3.12 12.97 -34.18
N SER A 271 2.94 12.26 -33.10
CA SER A 271 3.64 12.50 -31.82
C SER A 271 5.16 12.26 -31.96
N ASP A 272 5.54 11.28 -32.79
CA ASP A 272 6.95 11.05 -33.17
C ASP A 272 7.35 11.97 -34.34
N THR A 273 7.99 13.07 -33.96
CA THR A 273 8.43 14.11 -34.95
C THR A 273 9.48 13.57 -35.90
N ASP A 274 10.42 12.71 -35.44
CA ASP A 274 11.46 12.13 -36.29
C ASP A 274 10.84 11.20 -37.37
N HIS A 275 9.88 10.39 -36.98
CA HIS A 275 9.12 9.57 -37.92
C HIS A 275 8.36 10.45 -38.94
N CYS A 276 7.71 11.50 -38.46
CA CYS A 276 6.97 12.42 -39.31
C CYS A 276 7.88 13.13 -40.34
N GLU A 277 9.01 13.63 -39.89
CA GLU A 277 9.99 14.33 -40.77
C GLU A 277 10.61 13.40 -41.82
N LYS A 278 10.98 12.18 -41.42
CA LYS A 278 11.50 11.18 -42.37
C LYS A 278 10.49 10.86 -43.45
N ARG A 279 9.21 10.65 -43.09
CA ARG A 279 8.16 10.39 -44.07
C ARG A 279 7.88 11.56 -44.98
N ARG A 280 7.96 12.80 -44.47
CA ARG A 280 7.83 14.03 -45.31
C ARG A 280 8.99 14.21 -46.26
N GLY A 281 10.18 13.75 -45.89
CA GLY A 281 11.39 13.80 -46.73
C GLY A 281 11.45 12.66 -47.75
N ASP A 282 10.61 11.62 -47.64
CA ASP A 282 10.57 10.51 -48.57
C ASP A 282 9.77 10.94 -49.85
N PRO A 283 10.39 10.96 -51.02
CA PRO A 283 9.73 11.33 -52.25
C PRO A 283 8.58 10.40 -52.68
N THR A 284 8.48 9.24 -52.07
CA THR A 284 7.38 8.29 -52.30
C THR A 284 6.17 8.54 -51.40
N THR A 285 6.30 9.42 -50.40
CA THR A 285 5.21 9.77 -49.49
C THR A 285 4.30 10.82 -50.17
N PRO A 286 3.00 10.55 -50.33
CA PRO A 286 2.09 11.56 -50.90
C PRO A 286 2.09 12.80 -49.99
N LEU A 287 2.42 13.95 -50.53
CA LEU A 287 2.22 15.22 -49.82
C LEU A 287 0.72 15.45 -49.70
N TRP A 288 0.21 15.24 -48.51
CA TRP A 288 -1.16 15.61 -48.15
C TRP A 288 -1.27 17.15 -48.06
N GLY A 289 -1.23 17.78 -49.21
CA GLY A 289 -1.61 19.17 -49.36
C GLY A 289 -3.13 19.24 -49.56
N GLY A 290 -3.89 18.99 -48.53
CA GLY A 290 -5.32 19.20 -48.51
C GLY A 290 -5.62 20.68 -48.64
N ARG A 291 -6.04 21.14 -49.81
CA ARG A 291 -6.78 22.39 -49.95
C ARG A 291 -7.92 22.38 -48.96
N ALA A 292 -8.01 23.45 -48.18
CA ALA A 292 -9.24 23.81 -47.49
C ALA A 292 -10.32 24.12 -48.56
N GLU A 293 -11.08 23.13 -48.94
CA GLU A 293 -12.30 23.31 -49.73
C GLU A 293 -13.51 22.90 -48.90
N GLY A 294 -14.28 23.90 -48.53
CA GLY A 294 -15.71 23.76 -48.33
C GLY A 294 -16.16 23.23 -46.98
N ALA A 295 -16.64 24.14 -46.17
CA ALA A 295 -17.56 23.87 -45.10
C ALA A 295 -18.72 23.07 -45.66
N GLY A 296 -18.75 21.77 -45.41
CA GLY A 296 -19.89 20.87 -45.63
C GLY A 296 -20.18 20.16 -44.33
N ASP A 297 -21.41 20.32 -43.89
CA ASP A 297 -22.02 19.70 -42.71
C ASP A 297 -21.56 18.26 -42.49
N LEU A 298 -20.71 18.03 -41.50
CA LEU A 298 -20.51 16.71 -40.94
C LEU A 298 -21.07 16.69 -39.51
N ALA A 299 -22.04 15.84 -39.36
CA ALA A 299 -22.74 15.57 -38.13
C ALA A 299 -21.78 15.41 -36.95
N THR A 300 -21.92 16.30 -36.00
CA THR A 300 -21.24 16.25 -34.71
C THR A 300 -21.73 15.01 -33.95
N THR A 301 -20.91 13.99 -33.93
CA THR A 301 -20.98 13.00 -32.85
C THR A 301 -20.31 13.63 -31.63
N PRO A 302 -20.96 13.76 -30.48
CA PRO A 302 -20.36 14.38 -29.32
C PRO A 302 -19.25 13.48 -28.80
N ALA A 303 -18.01 14.00 -28.82
CA ALA A 303 -16.92 13.43 -28.07
C ALA A 303 -17.31 13.44 -26.60
N THR A 304 -17.24 12.29 -25.96
CA THR A 304 -17.41 12.15 -24.53
C THR A 304 -16.29 12.94 -23.84
N PRO A 305 -16.60 13.93 -23.01
CA PRO A 305 -15.56 14.72 -22.39
C PRO A 305 -14.77 13.86 -21.40
N THR A 306 -13.46 13.87 -21.53
CA THR A 306 -12.53 13.43 -20.49
C THR A 306 -12.93 14.14 -19.19
N PRO A 307 -13.14 13.44 -18.07
CA PRO A 307 -13.49 14.10 -16.83
C PRO A 307 -12.33 14.99 -16.39
N ALA A 308 -12.53 16.30 -16.52
CA ALA A 308 -11.66 17.28 -15.90
C ALA A 308 -11.69 17.06 -14.39
N LEU A 309 -10.54 16.91 -13.78
CA LEU A 309 -10.36 16.97 -12.32
C LEU A 309 -10.98 18.28 -11.84
N ARG A 310 -12.17 18.20 -11.27
CA ARG A 310 -12.78 19.33 -10.55
C ARG A 310 -11.98 19.57 -9.29
N ALA A 311 -11.29 20.70 -9.24
CA ALA A 311 -10.86 21.30 -8.01
C ALA A 311 -12.13 21.82 -7.29
N ASP A 312 -12.45 21.24 -6.17
CA ASP A 312 -13.47 21.78 -5.28
C ASP A 312 -12.98 23.11 -4.63
N PRO A 313 -13.88 24.09 -4.46
CA PRO A 313 -13.51 25.36 -3.87
C PRO A 313 -13.21 25.20 -2.36
N PRO A 314 -12.36 26.07 -1.81
CA PRO A 314 -11.97 25.98 -0.40
C PRO A 314 -13.18 26.28 0.50
N HIS A 315 -13.48 25.36 1.39
CA HIS A 315 -14.41 25.59 2.47
C HIS A 315 -13.82 26.61 3.47
N LYS A 316 -14.62 27.65 3.74
CA LYS A 316 -14.36 28.66 4.77
C LYS A 316 -14.51 28.07 6.17
#